data_6281ebb539eeadae7ae592c39b8dc72a
#
_entry.id   6281ebb539eeadae7ae592c39b8dc72a
#
_cell.length_a   1.000
_cell.length_b   1.000
_cell.length_c   1.000
_cell.angle_alpha   90.00
_cell.angle_beta   90.00
_cell.angle_gamma   90.00
#
_symmetry.space_group_name_H-M   'P 1'
#
loop_
_entity.id
_entity.type
_entity.pdbx_description
1 polymer ?
#
loop_
_entity_poly.entity_id
_entity_poly.type
_entity_poly.pdbx_seq_one_letter_code
_entity_poly.pdbx_strand_id
1 'polypeptide(L)'
;LRLTALGADALAAWIEGDARALQLLTGARFDLPVDAPPLFGEDLPGFRDRMVEGPAELGWWVWLVTRKDDGLAVGVCGLSGMPDEDGVADLGYAVYPRWEGRGYATESSNRLVSWVLEHPGARCVRATVPLWNTASVAVARKLGMTEAARDQHPEVGEVALYEVTDRTFESMDRDT
;
A
#
# COMPACT_ATOMS: atom_id res chain seq x y z
N LEU A 1 0.80 -6.86 12.53
CA LEU A 1 0.51 -7.32 11.15
C LEU A 1 1.70 -8.06 10.53
N ARG A 2 1.44 -8.84 9.48
CA ARG A 2 2.43 -9.38 8.54
C ARG A 2 2.17 -8.77 7.17
N LEU A 3 3.23 -8.35 6.50
CA LEU A 3 3.21 -7.88 5.11
C LEU A 3 3.90 -8.94 4.25
N THR A 4 3.27 -9.32 3.15
CA THR A 4 3.81 -10.30 2.19
C THR A 4 3.78 -9.68 0.80
N ALA A 5 4.95 -9.46 0.20
CA ALA A 5 5.03 -8.94 -1.16
C ALA A 5 4.45 -9.95 -2.16
N LEU A 6 3.62 -9.48 -3.08
CA LEU A 6 2.93 -10.33 -4.05
C LEU A 6 3.69 -10.36 -5.37
N GLY A 7 4.10 -11.56 -5.77
CA GLY A 7 4.62 -11.81 -7.10
C GLY A 7 3.51 -12.05 -8.13
N ALA A 8 3.90 -12.18 -9.40
CA ALA A 8 2.99 -12.33 -10.54
C ALA A 8 1.97 -13.47 -10.35
N ASP A 9 2.39 -14.64 -9.85
CA ASP A 9 1.51 -15.79 -9.67
C ASP A 9 0.43 -15.52 -8.60
N ALA A 10 0.78 -14.84 -7.51
CA ALA A 10 -0.18 -14.49 -6.47
C ALA A 10 -1.20 -13.44 -6.97
N LEU A 11 -0.73 -12.46 -7.75
CA LEU A 11 -1.61 -11.47 -8.39
C LEU A 11 -2.53 -12.11 -9.42
N ALA A 12 -2.03 -13.06 -10.22
CA ALA A 12 -2.85 -13.83 -11.17
C ALA A 12 -3.94 -14.62 -10.44
N ALA A 13 -3.58 -15.38 -9.39
CA ALA A 13 -4.53 -16.12 -8.59
C ALA A 13 -5.60 -15.21 -7.96
N TRP A 14 -5.23 -13.99 -7.58
CA TRP A 14 -6.20 -13.02 -7.05
C TRP A 14 -7.18 -12.53 -8.12
N ILE A 15 -6.69 -12.18 -9.30
CA ILE A 15 -7.51 -11.76 -10.44
C ILE A 15 -8.51 -12.86 -10.84
N GLU A 16 -8.09 -14.13 -10.79
CA GLU A 16 -8.91 -15.30 -11.09
C GLU A 16 -9.87 -15.69 -9.95
N GLY A 17 -9.74 -15.09 -8.77
CA GLY A 17 -10.52 -15.45 -7.57
C GLY A 17 -10.17 -16.81 -6.99
N ASP A 18 -8.98 -17.35 -7.30
CA ASP A 18 -8.52 -18.64 -6.79
C ASP A 18 -7.98 -18.53 -5.36
N ALA A 19 -8.91 -18.62 -4.40
CA ALA A 19 -8.60 -18.57 -2.97
C ALA A 19 -7.57 -19.62 -2.54
N ARG A 20 -7.58 -20.80 -3.17
CA ARG A 20 -6.68 -21.89 -2.81
C ARG A 20 -5.25 -21.61 -3.27
N ALA A 21 -5.08 -21.17 -4.51
CA ALA A 21 -3.78 -20.76 -5.03
C ALA A 21 -3.23 -19.58 -4.22
N LEU A 22 -4.03 -18.55 -3.94
CA LEU A 22 -3.65 -17.43 -3.08
C LEU A 22 -3.17 -17.89 -1.70
N GLN A 23 -3.91 -18.78 -1.06
CA GLN A 23 -3.52 -19.30 0.26
C GLN A 23 -2.20 -20.07 0.20
N LEU A 24 -1.98 -20.86 -0.84
CA LEU A 24 -0.73 -21.62 -1.01
C LEU A 24 0.46 -20.69 -1.26
N LEU A 25 0.29 -19.65 -2.08
CA LEU A 25 1.36 -18.71 -2.48
C LEU A 25 1.69 -17.70 -1.38
N THR A 26 0.72 -17.29 -0.58
CA THR A 26 0.90 -16.22 0.42
C THR A 26 0.91 -16.73 1.87
N GLY A 27 0.40 -17.91 2.12
CA GLY A 27 0.13 -18.43 3.46
C GLY A 27 -1.01 -17.70 4.19
N ALA A 28 -1.75 -16.83 3.50
CA ALA A 28 -2.83 -16.03 4.06
C ALA A 28 -4.16 -16.78 3.97
N ARG A 29 -5.06 -16.49 4.92
CA ARG A 29 -6.47 -16.88 4.84
C ARG A 29 -7.27 -15.72 4.24
N PHE A 30 -8.22 -16.05 3.39
CA PHE A 30 -9.15 -15.09 2.80
C PHE A 30 -10.57 -15.43 3.19
N ASP A 31 -11.41 -14.41 3.38
CA ASP A 31 -12.84 -14.61 3.37
C ASP A 31 -13.34 -14.73 1.93
N LEU A 32 -14.35 -15.54 1.72
CA LEU A 32 -14.92 -15.77 0.39
C LEU A 32 -16.14 -14.86 0.14
N PRO A 33 -16.33 -14.37 -1.08
CA PRO A 33 -15.41 -14.45 -2.24
C PRO A 33 -14.12 -13.70 -2.03
N VAL A 34 -13.06 -14.08 -2.78
CA VAL A 34 -11.76 -13.43 -2.72
C VAL A 34 -11.78 -12.21 -3.63
N ASP A 35 -12.37 -11.12 -3.14
CA ASP A 35 -12.36 -9.84 -3.83
C ASP A 35 -11.15 -9.01 -3.39
N ALA A 36 -10.64 -8.15 -4.27
CA ALA A 36 -9.67 -7.15 -3.88
C ALA A 36 -10.33 -6.07 -3.00
N PRO A 37 -9.59 -5.41 -2.10
CA PRO A 37 -10.11 -4.25 -1.39
C PRO A 37 -10.58 -3.17 -2.37
N PRO A 38 -11.61 -2.37 -2.00
CA PRO A 38 -12.09 -1.29 -2.84
C PRO A 38 -10.96 -0.36 -3.31
N LEU A 39 -11.09 0.18 -4.51
CA LEU A 39 -10.14 1.08 -5.17
C LEU A 39 -8.78 0.43 -5.54
N PHE A 40 -8.62 -0.87 -5.34
CA PHE A 40 -7.37 -1.56 -5.63
C PHE A 40 -7.52 -2.66 -6.69
N GLY A 41 -8.72 -3.20 -6.85
CA GLY A 41 -8.96 -4.34 -7.74
C GLY A 41 -8.75 -4.02 -9.22
N GLU A 42 -9.03 -2.80 -9.64
CA GLU A 42 -8.88 -2.37 -11.04
C GLU A 42 -7.40 -2.32 -11.48
N ASP A 43 -6.49 -2.08 -10.53
CA ASP A 43 -5.04 -1.98 -10.79
C ASP A 43 -4.32 -3.34 -10.78
N LEU A 44 -4.96 -4.39 -10.25
CA LEU A 44 -4.32 -5.73 -10.12
C LEU A 44 -3.74 -6.28 -11.44
N PRO A 45 -4.42 -6.17 -12.60
CA PRO A 45 -3.82 -6.62 -13.87
C PRO A 45 -2.54 -5.87 -14.22
N GLY A 46 -2.52 -4.56 -14.00
CA GLY A 46 -1.32 -3.74 -14.24
C GLY A 46 -0.15 -4.14 -13.32
N PHE A 47 -0.41 -4.36 -12.05
CA PHE A 47 0.61 -4.84 -11.11
C PHE A 47 1.14 -6.23 -11.48
N ARG A 48 0.26 -7.15 -11.90
CA ARG A 48 0.69 -8.47 -12.38
C ARG A 48 1.63 -8.34 -13.57
N ASP A 49 1.29 -7.53 -14.56
CA ASP A 49 2.07 -7.36 -15.78
C ASP A 49 3.44 -6.76 -15.46
N ARG A 50 3.51 -5.78 -14.57
CA ARG A 50 4.78 -5.25 -14.05
C ARG A 50 5.64 -6.31 -13.38
N MET A 51 5.03 -7.18 -12.58
CA MET A 51 5.76 -8.26 -11.90
C MET A 51 6.23 -9.37 -12.87
N VAL A 52 5.54 -9.57 -14.01
CA VAL A 52 6.00 -10.46 -15.09
C VAL A 52 7.20 -9.87 -15.82
N GLU A 53 7.16 -8.57 -16.14
CA GLU A 53 8.23 -7.86 -16.84
C GLU A 53 9.48 -7.67 -15.97
N GLY A 54 9.27 -7.34 -14.67
CA GLY A 54 10.34 -7.03 -13.72
C GLY A 54 10.25 -7.81 -12.41
N PRO A 55 10.47 -9.14 -12.39
CA PRO A 55 10.33 -9.94 -11.17
C PRO A 55 11.33 -9.53 -10.06
N ALA A 56 12.41 -8.85 -10.40
CA ALA A 56 13.38 -8.29 -9.46
C ALA A 56 12.81 -7.09 -8.66
N GLU A 57 11.72 -6.49 -9.10
CA GLU A 57 11.02 -5.40 -8.42
C GLU A 57 10.05 -5.89 -7.34
N LEU A 58 10.13 -7.15 -6.94
CA LEU A 58 9.32 -7.69 -5.85
C LEU A 58 9.52 -6.84 -4.58
N GLY A 59 8.40 -6.37 -4.03
CA GLY A 59 8.40 -5.43 -2.89
C GLY A 59 8.17 -3.97 -3.27
N TRP A 60 8.34 -3.59 -4.55
CA TRP A 60 8.07 -2.23 -5.02
C TRP A 60 6.65 -2.04 -5.59
N TRP A 61 5.78 -3.04 -5.41
CA TRP A 61 4.40 -2.99 -5.90
C TRP A 61 3.43 -3.33 -4.77
N VAL A 62 2.83 -4.49 -4.77
CA VAL A 62 1.74 -4.85 -3.88
C VAL A 62 2.20 -5.69 -2.71
N TRP A 63 1.76 -5.33 -1.50
CA TRP A 63 1.93 -6.10 -0.28
C TRP A 63 0.57 -6.48 0.30
N LEU A 64 0.34 -7.76 0.49
CA LEU A 64 -0.80 -8.27 1.22
C LEU A 64 -0.60 -8.03 2.73
N VAL A 65 -1.63 -7.48 3.37
CA VAL A 65 -1.64 -7.22 4.81
C VAL A 65 -2.47 -8.29 5.50
N THR A 66 -1.85 -9.06 6.40
CA THR A 66 -2.51 -10.12 7.16
C THR A 66 -2.35 -9.92 8.66
N ARG A 67 -3.34 -10.37 9.42
CA ARG A 67 -3.27 -10.43 10.88
C ARG A 67 -2.33 -11.56 11.30
N LYS A 68 -1.53 -11.33 12.36
CA LYS A 68 -0.59 -12.34 12.85
C LYS A 68 -1.25 -13.47 13.63
N ASP A 69 -2.36 -13.17 14.29
CA ASP A 69 -3.07 -14.07 15.18
C ASP A 69 -3.79 -15.21 14.44
N ASP A 70 -4.40 -14.92 13.30
CA ASP A 70 -5.18 -15.90 12.55
C ASP A 70 -4.82 -15.99 11.06
N GLY A 71 -3.88 -15.19 10.59
CA GLY A 71 -3.42 -15.15 9.19
C GLY A 71 -4.44 -14.59 8.21
N LEU A 72 -5.53 -13.95 8.70
CA LEU A 72 -6.58 -13.43 7.83
C LEU A 72 -6.11 -12.17 7.09
N ALA A 73 -6.37 -12.13 5.77
CA ALA A 73 -6.14 -10.96 4.94
C ALA A 73 -7.10 -9.82 5.32
N VAL A 74 -6.55 -8.64 5.60
CA VAL A 74 -7.33 -7.47 6.04
C VAL A 74 -7.23 -6.29 5.07
N GLY A 75 -6.32 -6.34 4.12
CA GLY A 75 -6.12 -5.28 3.13
C GLY A 75 -4.81 -5.43 2.39
N VAL A 76 -4.42 -4.36 1.74
CA VAL A 76 -3.17 -4.22 1.00
C VAL A 76 -2.52 -2.87 1.30
N CYS A 77 -1.23 -2.79 1.14
CA CYS A 77 -0.49 -1.55 0.90
C CYS A 77 0.50 -1.80 -0.23
N GLY A 78 1.02 -0.75 -0.83
CA GLY A 78 1.94 -0.92 -1.94
C GLY A 78 2.53 0.39 -2.40
N LEU A 79 3.35 0.27 -3.43
CA LEU A 79 4.02 1.37 -4.10
C LEU A 79 3.68 1.34 -5.59
N SER A 80 3.93 2.43 -6.28
CA SER A 80 3.78 2.50 -7.75
C SER A 80 5.11 2.29 -8.47
N GLY A 81 5.94 1.40 -7.94
CA GLY A 81 7.28 1.09 -8.45
C GLY A 81 8.40 1.60 -7.55
N MET A 82 9.63 1.50 -8.06
CA MET A 82 10.83 2.04 -7.41
C MET A 82 10.77 3.58 -7.34
N PRO A 83 11.51 4.21 -6.41
CA PRO A 83 11.63 5.66 -6.39
C PRO A 83 12.04 6.21 -7.75
N ASP A 84 11.43 7.32 -8.13
CA ASP A 84 11.75 8.05 -9.35
C ASP A 84 13.14 8.74 -9.30
N GLU A 85 13.47 9.51 -10.34
CA GLU A 85 14.76 10.22 -10.44
C GLU A 85 14.96 11.24 -9.31
N ASP A 86 13.88 11.76 -8.73
CA ASP A 86 13.89 12.66 -7.57
C ASP A 86 13.92 11.91 -6.23
N GLY A 87 13.85 10.58 -6.26
CA GLY A 87 13.84 9.72 -5.07
C GLY A 87 12.48 9.64 -4.40
N VAL A 88 11.39 9.88 -5.13
CA VAL A 88 10.03 9.82 -4.62
C VAL A 88 9.41 8.46 -4.92
N ALA A 89 8.81 7.83 -3.91
CA ALA A 89 8.01 6.62 -4.06
C ALA A 89 6.53 6.91 -3.71
N ASP A 90 5.61 6.55 -4.60
CA ASP A 90 4.19 6.75 -4.38
C ASP A 90 3.58 5.58 -3.61
N LEU A 91 2.90 5.89 -2.50
CA LEU A 91 2.29 4.95 -1.57
C LEU A 91 0.78 4.85 -1.80
N GLY A 92 0.28 3.61 -1.90
CA GLY A 92 -1.13 3.28 -1.87
C GLY A 92 -1.47 2.30 -0.74
N TYR A 93 -2.70 2.34 -0.25
CA TYR A 93 -3.23 1.39 0.73
C TYR A 93 -4.74 1.27 0.65
N ALA A 94 -5.26 0.08 0.92
CA ALA A 94 -6.68 -0.18 1.02
C ALA A 94 -6.94 -1.28 2.05
N VAL A 95 -8.00 -1.13 2.83
CA VAL A 95 -8.44 -2.10 3.84
C VAL A 95 -9.85 -2.55 3.50
N TYR A 96 -10.17 -3.83 3.69
CA TYR A 96 -11.54 -4.29 3.49
C TYR A 96 -12.50 -3.56 4.44
N PRO A 97 -13.70 -3.15 4.00
CA PRO A 97 -14.61 -2.30 4.78
C PRO A 97 -14.88 -2.79 6.20
N ARG A 98 -15.03 -4.09 6.41
CA ARG A 98 -15.25 -4.70 7.74
C ARG A 98 -14.04 -4.59 8.69
N TRP A 99 -12.86 -4.27 8.17
CA TRP A 99 -11.62 -4.12 8.93
C TRP A 99 -11.16 -2.67 9.08
N GLU A 100 -11.90 -1.72 8.52
CA GLU A 100 -11.62 -0.29 8.67
C GLU A 100 -11.71 0.18 10.13
N GLY A 101 -11.12 1.33 10.42
CA GLY A 101 -11.14 1.94 11.76
C GLY A 101 -10.30 1.24 12.81
N ARG A 102 -9.54 0.18 12.47
CA ARG A 102 -8.73 -0.62 13.41
C ARG A 102 -7.23 -0.31 13.35
N GLY A 103 -6.83 0.70 12.60
CA GLY A 103 -5.44 1.12 12.47
C GLY A 103 -4.59 0.30 11.48
N TYR A 104 -5.17 -0.69 10.79
CA TYR A 104 -4.41 -1.57 9.91
C TYR A 104 -3.74 -0.84 8.75
N ALA A 105 -4.43 0.12 8.12
CA ALA A 105 -3.82 0.96 7.07
C ALA A 105 -2.61 1.74 7.62
N THR A 106 -2.75 2.36 8.79
CA THR A 106 -1.65 3.12 9.40
C THR A 106 -0.47 2.22 9.77
N GLU A 107 -0.72 1.07 10.43
CA GLU A 107 0.36 0.15 10.85
C GLU A 107 1.10 -0.43 9.64
N SER A 108 0.37 -0.89 8.60
CA SER A 108 1.00 -1.47 7.41
C SER A 108 1.78 -0.43 6.61
N SER A 109 1.18 0.74 6.37
CA SER A 109 1.84 1.82 5.63
C SER A 109 3.05 2.37 6.37
N ASN A 110 3.00 2.49 7.70
CA ASN A 110 4.16 2.93 8.48
C ASN A 110 5.37 2.01 8.28
N ARG A 111 5.15 0.69 8.28
CA ARG A 111 6.22 -0.29 8.01
C ARG A 111 6.78 -0.17 6.59
N LEU A 112 5.89 0.07 5.61
CA LEU A 112 6.32 0.21 4.22
C LEU A 112 7.06 1.54 4.00
N VAL A 113 6.62 2.63 4.62
CA VAL A 113 7.34 3.93 4.61
C VAL A 113 8.73 3.78 5.19
N SER A 114 8.87 3.15 6.38
CA SER A 114 10.19 2.89 6.98
C SER A 114 11.09 2.11 6.01
N TRP A 115 10.55 1.03 5.44
CA TRP A 115 11.30 0.17 4.51
C TRP A 115 11.75 0.93 3.25
N VAL A 116 10.89 1.80 2.69
CA VAL A 116 11.26 2.63 1.53
C VAL A 116 12.38 3.60 1.88
N LEU A 117 12.24 4.35 2.99
CA LEU A 117 13.21 5.38 3.39
C LEU A 117 14.58 4.80 3.78
N GLU A 118 14.66 3.51 4.11
CA GLU A 118 15.94 2.80 4.31
C GLU A 118 16.64 2.44 2.99
N HIS A 119 15.96 2.54 1.83
CA HIS A 119 16.55 2.18 0.54
C HIS A 119 17.43 3.29 -0.01
N PRO A 120 18.61 2.94 -0.55
CA PRO A 120 19.48 3.91 -1.21
C PRO A 120 18.75 4.58 -2.38
N GLY A 121 18.74 5.91 -2.38
CA GLY A 121 18.08 6.71 -3.42
C GLY A 121 16.65 7.12 -3.11
N ALA A 122 15.95 6.49 -2.17
CA ALA A 122 14.66 6.98 -1.68
C ALA A 122 14.89 8.21 -0.77
N ARG A 123 14.11 9.26 -1.00
CA ARG A 123 14.18 10.52 -0.25
C ARG A 123 12.83 10.93 0.33
N CYS A 124 11.76 10.50 -0.31
CA CYS A 124 10.41 10.90 0.00
C CYS A 124 9.42 9.77 -0.31
N VAL A 125 8.43 9.60 0.55
CA VAL A 125 7.24 8.80 0.25
C VAL A 125 6.08 9.75 0.11
N ARG A 126 5.34 9.63 -1.00
CA ARG A 126 4.19 10.45 -1.34
C ARG A 126 2.91 9.61 -1.33
N ALA A 127 1.81 10.19 -0.88
CA ALA A 127 0.47 9.63 -1.06
C ALA A 127 -0.44 10.68 -1.69
N THR A 128 -1.08 10.33 -2.82
CA THR A 128 -2.10 11.16 -3.46
C THR A 128 -3.47 10.78 -2.91
N VAL A 129 -4.13 11.69 -2.22
CA VAL A 129 -5.34 11.41 -1.45
C VAL A 129 -6.48 12.34 -1.89
N PRO A 130 -7.62 11.78 -2.38
CA PRO A 130 -8.81 12.58 -2.65
C PRO A 130 -9.31 13.26 -1.36
N LEU A 131 -9.61 14.54 -1.40
CA LEU A 131 -9.99 15.31 -0.21
C LEU A 131 -11.30 14.83 0.44
N TRP A 132 -12.18 14.21 -0.33
CA TRP A 132 -13.40 13.59 0.21
C TRP A 132 -13.11 12.33 1.03
N ASN A 133 -11.94 11.67 0.83
CA ASN A 133 -11.55 10.48 1.57
C ASN A 133 -10.88 10.84 2.89
N THR A 134 -11.70 11.29 3.85
CA THR A 134 -11.22 11.74 5.17
C THR A 134 -10.48 10.66 5.96
N ALA A 135 -10.81 9.38 5.72
CA ALA A 135 -10.12 8.26 6.34
C ALA A 135 -8.66 8.16 5.86
N SER A 136 -8.43 8.26 4.54
CA SER A 136 -7.08 8.28 3.97
C SER A 136 -6.30 9.53 4.38
N VAL A 137 -6.94 10.70 4.45
CA VAL A 137 -6.31 11.91 5.00
C VAL A 137 -5.84 11.69 6.45
N ALA A 138 -6.66 11.02 7.27
CA ALA A 138 -6.29 10.73 8.65
C ALA A 138 -5.12 9.73 8.74
N VAL A 139 -5.05 8.75 7.83
CA VAL A 139 -3.90 7.83 7.73
C VAL A 139 -2.63 8.60 7.34
N ALA A 140 -2.66 9.40 6.27
CA ALA A 140 -1.50 10.18 5.84
C ALA A 140 -0.93 11.05 6.97
N ARG A 141 -1.80 11.74 7.71
CA ARG A 141 -1.38 12.54 8.88
C ARG A 141 -0.76 11.71 10.00
N LYS A 142 -1.29 10.51 10.28
CA LYS A 142 -0.71 9.60 11.29
C LYS A 142 0.64 9.00 10.86
N LEU A 143 0.93 8.98 9.57
CA LEU A 143 2.23 8.61 9.02
C LEU A 143 3.24 9.78 9.06
N GLY A 144 2.87 10.93 9.63
CA GLY A 144 3.73 12.12 9.65
C GLY A 144 3.82 12.85 8.32
N MET A 145 2.99 12.48 7.37
CA MET A 145 2.96 13.16 6.08
C MET A 145 2.36 14.56 6.22
N THR A 146 2.94 15.52 5.52
CA THR A 146 2.44 16.89 5.41
C THR A 146 1.90 17.15 4.01
N GLU A 147 0.87 17.98 3.90
CA GLU A 147 0.31 18.38 2.60
C GLU A 147 1.33 19.26 1.88
N ALA A 148 1.86 18.78 0.76
CA ALA A 148 2.86 19.44 -0.06
C ALA A 148 2.23 20.22 -1.22
N ALA A 149 1.15 19.69 -1.83
CA ALA A 149 0.47 20.31 -2.95
C ALA A 149 -0.98 19.84 -3.05
N ARG A 150 -1.75 20.49 -3.92
CA ARG A 150 -3.09 20.06 -4.36
C ARG A 150 -3.14 20.01 -5.87
N ASP A 151 -3.96 19.11 -6.40
CA ASP A 151 -4.18 18.95 -7.83
C ASP A 151 -5.63 18.51 -8.12
N GLN A 152 -6.00 18.51 -9.40
CA GLN A 152 -7.28 18.03 -9.89
C GLN A 152 -7.09 16.71 -10.62
N HIS A 153 -7.61 15.63 -10.04
CA HIS A 153 -7.60 14.33 -10.70
C HIS A 153 -8.89 14.16 -11.52
N PRO A 154 -8.81 13.71 -12.79
CA PRO A 154 -9.96 13.68 -13.70
C PRO A 154 -11.11 12.80 -13.20
N GLU A 155 -10.83 11.75 -12.44
CA GLU A 155 -11.85 10.78 -12.01
C GLU A 155 -12.35 11.03 -10.58
N VAL A 156 -11.48 11.48 -9.67
CA VAL A 156 -11.80 11.57 -8.23
C VAL A 156 -11.91 13.00 -7.71
N GLY A 157 -11.69 14.01 -8.57
CA GLY A 157 -11.79 15.43 -8.22
C GLY A 157 -10.55 15.97 -7.53
N GLU A 158 -10.73 16.88 -6.57
CA GLU A 158 -9.61 17.51 -5.87
C GLU A 158 -8.85 16.50 -5.00
N VAL A 159 -7.53 16.46 -5.18
CA VAL A 159 -6.60 15.61 -4.42
C VAL A 159 -5.56 16.46 -3.70
N ALA A 160 -5.08 15.98 -2.56
CA ALA A 160 -3.91 16.50 -1.90
C ALA A 160 -2.75 15.51 -2.01
N LEU A 161 -1.55 16.02 -2.26
CA LEU A 161 -0.32 15.27 -2.23
C LEU A 161 0.28 15.40 -0.83
N TYR A 162 0.34 14.28 -0.12
CA TYR A 162 0.94 14.19 1.21
C TYR A 162 2.33 13.58 1.09
N GLU A 163 3.31 14.16 1.78
CA GLU A 163 4.71 13.72 1.69
C GLU A 163 5.34 13.53 3.08
N VAL A 164 6.21 12.54 3.20
CA VAL A 164 7.09 12.31 4.34
C VAL A 164 8.49 12.00 3.84
N THR A 165 9.49 12.58 4.53
CA THR A 165 10.91 12.36 4.27
C THR A 165 11.57 11.71 5.49
N ASP A 166 12.78 11.19 5.34
CA ASP A 166 13.60 10.66 6.45
C ASP A 166 13.62 11.58 7.66
N ARG A 167 13.86 12.87 7.44
CA ARG A 167 13.99 13.85 8.51
C ARG A 167 12.70 14.04 9.32
N THR A 168 11.55 13.99 8.65
CA THR A 168 10.24 14.16 9.30
C THR A 168 9.79 12.86 9.95
N PHE A 169 10.14 11.72 9.39
CA PHE A 169 9.77 10.40 9.90
C PHE A 169 10.50 10.08 11.21
N GLU A 170 11.83 10.27 11.26
CA GLU A 170 12.63 10.06 12.47
C GLU A 170 12.23 10.97 13.65
N SER A 171 11.69 12.17 13.38
CA SER A 171 11.26 13.08 14.45
C SER A 171 10.03 12.58 15.18
N MET A 172 9.15 11.82 14.51
CA MET A 172 7.94 11.26 15.13
C MET A 172 8.21 10.06 16.04
N ASP A 173 9.22 9.24 15.69
CA ASP A 173 9.58 8.04 16.48
C ASP A 173 10.23 8.40 17.83
N ARG A 174 10.75 9.62 17.96
CA ARG A 174 11.37 10.14 19.20
C ARG A 174 10.38 10.78 20.18
N ASP A 175 9.17 11.10 19.72
CA ASP A 175 8.13 11.75 20.55
C ASP A 175 7.05 10.76 21.03
N THR A 176 7.23 9.44 20.81
CA THR A 176 6.33 8.37 21.21
C THR A 176 6.96 7.46 22.25
#